data_068129703b3df6545ac3a55feb309c8f
#
_entry.id   068129703b3df6545ac3a55feb309c8f
#
_cell.length_a   1.000
_cell.length_b   1.000
_cell.length_c   1.000
_cell.angle_alpha   90.00
_cell.angle_beta   90.00
_cell.angle_gamma   90.00
#
_symmetry.space_group_name_H-M   'P 1'
#
loop_
_entity.id
_entity.type
_entity.pdbx_description
1 polymer ?
#
loop_
_entity_poly.entity_id
_entity_poly.type
_entity_poly.pdbx_seq_one_letter_code
_entity_poly.pdbx_strand_id
1 'polypeptide(L)'
;MYISLRIRKRVMLCVIAVLSMLAAVAVMPTFAKEEKTDGIKLPIIMYHSIVKNEDCSGEYVITPIELEKDLLYLKQNGYTTVFVNDVIRYVKRGGELPEKPIILSFDDGTYNYREYLLPLP
;
A
#
# COMPACT_ATOMS: atom_id res chain seq x y z
N MET A 1 51.50 -31.81 -41.25
CA MET A 1 50.14 -32.23 -40.75
C MET A 1 49.85 -31.85 -39.32
N TYR A 2 50.84 -31.48 -38.50
CA TYR A 2 50.67 -31.12 -37.07
C TYR A 2 50.20 -29.66 -36.85
N ILE A 3 50.40 -28.73 -37.77
CA ILE A 3 50.03 -27.31 -37.60
C ILE A 3 48.52 -27.12 -37.65
N SER A 4 47.82 -27.87 -38.50
CA SER A 4 46.34 -27.76 -38.65
C SER A 4 45.59 -28.23 -37.42
N LEU A 5 46.06 -29.17 -36.67
CA LEU A 5 45.44 -29.67 -35.43
C LEU A 5 45.55 -28.66 -34.27
N ARG A 6 46.67 -27.92 -34.17
CA ARG A 6 46.83 -26.87 -33.15
C ARG A 6 45.90 -25.67 -33.41
N ILE A 7 45.74 -25.31 -34.69
CA ILE A 7 44.84 -24.21 -35.09
C ILE A 7 43.38 -24.59 -34.81
N ARG A 8 42.97 -25.82 -35.17
CA ARG A 8 41.61 -26.33 -34.87
C ARG A 8 41.31 -26.34 -33.36
N LYS A 9 42.24 -26.77 -32.52
CA LYS A 9 42.07 -26.76 -31.06
C LYS A 9 41.93 -25.33 -30.51
N ARG A 10 42.75 -24.38 -31.01
CA ARG A 10 42.65 -22.96 -30.58
C ARG A 10 41.31 -22.31 -30.99
N VAL A 11 40.87 -22.56 -32.22
CA VAL A 11 39.59 -22.06 -32.72
C VAL A 11 38.45 -22.67 -31.93
N MET A 12 38.49 -23.97 -31.63
CA MET A 12 37.47 -24.62 -30.82
C MET A 12 37.41 -24.07 -29.37
N LEU A 13 38.57 -23.79 -28.76
CA LEU A 13 38.63 -23.15 -27.43
C LEU A 13 38.06 -21.72 -27.47
N CYS A 14 38.37 -20.94 -28.50
CA CYS A 14 37.79 -19.61 -28.66
C CYS A 14 36.25 -19.64 -28.85
N VAL A 15 35.74 -20.59 -29.61
CA VAL A 15 34.27 -20.75 -29.83
C VAL A 15 33.59 -21.16 -28.50
N ILE A 16 34.19 -22.07 -27.73
CA ILE A 16 33.64 -22.46 -26.41
C ILE A 16 33.66 -21.27 -25.47
N ALA A 17 34.73 -20.47 -25.43
CA ALA A 17 34.84 -19.30 -24.60
C ALA A 17 33.80 -18.22 -24.96
N VAL A 18 33.57 -18.01 -26.24
CA VAL A 18 32.52 -17.07 -26.71
C VAL A 18 31.10 -17.55 -26.38
N LEU A 19 30.85 -18.86 -26.53
CA LEU A 19 29.54 -19.45 -26.19
C LEU A 19 29.30 -19.42 -24.68
N SER A 20 30.33 -19.66 -23.87
CA SER A 20 30.19 -19.56 -22.40
C SER A 20 29.95 -18.12 -21.94
N MET A 21 30.57 -17.15 -22.59
CA MET A 21 30.38 -15.73 -22.32
C MET A 21 28.98 -15.26 -22.71
N LEU A 22 28.46 -15.72 -23.86
CA LEU A 22 27.10 -15.48 -24.30
C LEU A 22 26.08 -16.13 -23.36
N ALA A 23 26.33 -17.35 -22.89
CA ALA A 23 25.48 -18.02 -21.90
C ALA A 23 25.48 -17.30 -20.55
N ALA A 24 26.62 -16.77 -20.09
CA ALA A 24 26.72 -15.99 -18.87
C ALA A 24 25.94 -14.68 -18.93
N VAL A 25 25.91 -14.02 -20.09
CA VAL A 25 25.09 -12.80 -20.30
C VAL A 25 23.59 -13.13 -20.33
N ALA A 26 23.21 -14.29 -20.90
CA ALA A 26 21.81 -14.73 -20.96
C ALA A 26 21.24 -15.17 -19.60
N VAL A 27 22.12 -15.55 -18.65
CA VAL A 27 21.75 -15.98 -17.28
C VAL A 27 21.91 -14.83 -16.27
N MET A 28 22.31 -13.62 -16.71
CA MET A 28 22.18 -12.47 -15.80
C MET A 28 20.72 -12.35 -15.39
N PRO A 29 20.38 -12.56 -14.09
CA PRO A 29 19.05 -12.28 -13.66
C PRO A 29 18.82 -10.83 -14.03
N THR A 30 17.88 -10.57 -14.91
CA THR A 30 17.22 -9.28 -14.99
C THR A 30 16.65 -9.08 -13.59
N PHE A 31 17.42 -8.42 -12.72
CA PHE A 31 16.84 -7.74 -11.57
C PHE A 31 15.88 -6.73 -12.21
N ALA A 32 14.69 -7.20 -12.50
CA ALA A 32 13.56 -6.31 -12.64
C ALA A 32 13.60 -5.54 -11.32
N LYS A 33 14.07 -4.28 -11.41
CA LYS A 33 13.94 -3.32 -10.34
C LYS A 33 12.45 -3.36 -10.06
N GLU A 34 12.08 -4.06 -8.98
CA GLU A 34 10.76 -3.95 -8.43
C GLU A 34 10.62 -2.45 -8.19
N GLU A 35 9.97 -1.77 -9.10
CA GLU A 35 9.52 -0.42 -8.87
C GLU A 35 8.61 -0.58 -7.64
N LYS A 36 9.17 -0.33 -6.47
CA LYS A 36 8.38 -0.06 -5.28
C LYS A 36 7.48 1.09 -5.71
N THR A 37 6.33 0.73 -6.21
CA THR A 37 5.20 1.64 -6.19
C THR A 37 4.96 1.87 -4.69
N ASP A 38 5.60 2.88 -4.15
CA ASP A 38 5.26 3.42 -2.83
C ASP A 38 3.83 3.95 -2.95
N GLY A 39 2.90 3.00 -3.05
CA GLY A 39 1.49 3.27 -2.99
C GLY A 39 1.20 3.86 -1.62
N ILE A 40 0.41 4.93 -1.57
CA ILE A 40 -0.06 5.51 -0.32
C ILE A 40 -0.88 4.45 0.41
N LYS A 41 -0.51 4.18 1.67
CA LYS A 41 -1.34 3.35 2.54
C LYS A 41 -2.56 4.16 2.95
N LEU A 42 -3.74 3.71 2.56
CA LEU A 42 -5.00 4.36 2.85
C LEU A 42 -5.88 3.41 3.68
N PRO A 43 -5.80 3.43 5.02
CA PRO A 43 -6.74 2.68 5.84
C PRO A 43 -8.13 3.28 5.76
N ILE A 44 -9.15 2.43 5.87
CA ILE A 44 -10.56 2.79 5.96
C ILE A 44 -11.11 2.16 7.22
N ILE A 45 -11.60 3.00 8.15
CA ILE A 45 -12.29 2.54 9.36
C ILE A 45 -13.76 2.77 9.18
N MET A 46 -14.54 1.73 9.47
CA MET A 46 -15.99 1.74 9.36
C MET A 46 -16.64 1.66 10.74
N TYR A 47 -17.57 2.56 11.00
CA TYR A 47 -18.41 2.58 12.20
C TYR A 47 -19.87 2.37 11.79
N HIS A 48 -20.62 1.56 12.54
CA HIS A 48 -22.03 1.26 12.24
C HIS A 48 -22.98 1.99 13.18
N SER A 49 -22.76 1.93 14.47
CA SER A 49 -23.63 2.58 15.44
C SER A 49 -22.89 3.06 16.68
N ILE A 50 -23.36 4.11 17.26
CA ILE A 50 -22.82 4.69 18.48
C ILE A 50 -23.95 4.73 19.50
N VAL A 51 -23.78 4.06 20.66
CA VAL A 51 -24.76 3.98 21.74
C VAL A 51 -24.13 4.30 23.07
N LYS A 52 -24.89 4.96 23.96
CA LYS A 52 -24.42 5.33 25.29
C LYS A 52 -24.32 4.14 26.24
N ASN A 53 -25.16 3.13 26.04
CA ASN A 53 -25.22 2.01 26.94
C ASN A 53 -24.16 0.97 26.57
N GLU A 54 -23.18 0.76 27.43
CA GLU A 54 -22.09 -0.21 27.25
C GLU A 54 -22.61 -1.66 27.07
N ASP A 55 -23.75 -2.00 27.72
CA ASP A 55 -24.37 -3.32 27.56
C ASP A 55 -24.85 -3.59 26.13
N CYS A 56 -25.03 -2.55 25.32
CA CYS A 56 -25.40 -2.63 23.93
C CYS A 56 -24.20 -2.57 22.97
N SER A 57 -22.97 -2.43 23.48
CA SER A 57 -21.75 -2.40 22.68
C SER A 57 -21.44 -3.79 22.11
N GLY A 58 -20.77 -3.85 20.98
CA GLY A 58 -20.42 -5.09 20.30
C GLY A 58 -19.60 -4.86 19.06
N GLU A 59 -19.46 -5.86 18.24
CA GLU A 59 -18.58 -5.84 17.06
C GLU A 59 -18.84 -4.63 16.12
N TYR A 60 -20.11 -4.19 16.02
CA TYR A 60 -20.52 -3.10 15.12
C TYR A 60 -21.09 -1.88 15.87
N VAL A 61 -21.06 -1.90 17.20
CA VAL A 61 -21.68 -0.88 18.05
C VAL A 61 -20.68 -0.45 19.11
N ILE A 62 -20.29 0.82 19.08
CA ILE A 62 -19.32 1.40 20.02
C ILE A 62 -19.97 2.47 20.89
N THR A 63 -19.30 2.82 21.97
CA THR A 63 -19.71 3.95 22.82
C THR A 63 -19.12 5.27 22.31
N PRO A 64 -19.72 6.44 22.65
CA PRO A 64 -19.11 7.73 22.36
C PRO A 64 -17.70 7.89 22.91
N ILE A 65 -17.42 7.30 24.08
CA ILE A 65 -16.10 7.35 24.72
C ILE A 65 -15.06 6.58 23.90
N GLU A 66 -15.43 5.43 23.35
CA GLU A 66 -14.56 4.64 22.46
C GLU A 66 -14.29 5.39 21.18
N LEU A 67 -15.32 5.97 20.54
CA LEU A 67 -15.15 6.79 19.35
C LEU A 67 -14.19 7.97 19.61
N GLU A 68 -14.36 8.69 20.71
CA GLU A 68 -13.48 9.80 21.07
C GLU A 68 -12.03 9.34 21.23
N LYS A 69 -11.80 8.23 21.91
CA LYS A 69 -10.45 7.62 22.03
C LYS A 69 -9.84 7.28 20.69
N ASP A 70 -10.61 6.68 19.79
CA ASP A 70 -10.15 6.34 18.45
C ASP A 70 -9.76 7.59 17.67
N LEU A 71 -10.61 8.62 17.67
CA LEU A 71 -10.33 9.88 16.97
C LEU A 71 -9.10 10.60 17.54
N LEU A 72 -8.96 10.61 18.88
CA LEU A 72 -7.77 11.16 19.54
C LEU A 72 -6.51 10.38 19.17
N TYR A 73 -6.57 9.05 19.16
CA TYR A 73 -5.47 8.20 18.73
C TYR A 73 -5.04 8.52 17.29
N LEU A 74 -5.98 8.62 16.36
CA LEU A 74 -5.69 8.96 14.97
C LEU A 74 -5.01 10.33 14.85
N LYS A 75 -5.55 11.34 15.52
CA LYS A 75 -5.01 12.70 15.56
C LYS A 75 -3.58 12.73 16.13
N GLN A 76 -3.35 12.06 17.27
CA GLN A 76 -2.03 12.00 17.92
C GLN A 76 -0.98 11.26 17.09
N ASN A 77 -1.40 10.29 16.25
CA ASN A 77 -0.52 9.56 15.35
C ASN A 77 -0.35 10.23 13.97
N GLY A 78 -0.88 11.44 13.78
CA GLY A 78 -0.70 12.25 12.59
C GLY A 78 -1.54 11.80 11.39
N TYR A 79 -2.61 11.04 11.62
CA TYR A 79 -3.57 10.72 10.58
C TYR A 79 -4.41 11.94 10.23
N THR A 80 -4.71 12.09 8.95
CA THR A 80 -5.58 13.15 8.43
C THR A 80 -6.73 12.51 7.66
N THR A 81 -7.96 12.82 8.06
CA THR A 81 -9.15 12.33 7.38
C THR A 81 -9.27 12.95 5.99
N VAL A 82 -9.58 12.10 5.01
CA VAL A 82 -9.79 12.51 3.62
C VAL A 82 -11.11 11.97 3.10
N PHE A 83 -11.70 12.66 2.15
CA PHE A 83 -12.90 12.19 1.46
C PHE A 83 -12.54 11.28 0.28
N VAL A 84 -13.45 10.41 -0.11
CA VAL A 84 -13.31 9.56 -1.30
C VAL A 84 -13.01 10.40 -2.54
N ASN A 85 -13.56 11.60 -2.66
CA ASN A 85 -13.28 12.52 -3.76
C ASN A 85 -11.82 12.99 -3.81
N ASP A 86 -11.15 13.11 -2.66
CA ASP A 86 -9.72 13.48 -2.62
C ASP A 86 -8.88 12.33 -3.15
N VAL A 87 -9.23 11.10 -2.78
CA VAL A 87 -8.59 9.88 -3.30
C VAL A 87 -8.80 9.74 -4.81
N ILE A 88 -10.01 9.97 -5.29
CA ILE A 88 -10.30 9.95 -6.74
C ILE A 88 -9.48 11.01 -7.47
N ARG A 89 -9.35 12.20 -6.90
CA ARG A 89 -8.55 13.29 -7.47
C ARG A 89 -7.07 12.92 -7.52
N TYR A 90 -6.55 12.33 -6.44
CA TYR A 90 -5.19 11.82 -6.37
C TYR A 90 -4.91 10.79 -7.48
N VAL A 91 -5.74 9.76 -7.57
CA VAL A 91 -5.54 8.66 -8.54
C VAL A 91 -5.73 9.11 -10.00
N LYS A 92 -6.75 9.93 -10.29
CA LYS A 92 -7.11 10.28 -11.66
C LYS A 92 -6.42 11.53 -12.19
N ARG A 93 -5.99 12.44 -11.32
CA ARG A 93 -5.52 13.78 -11.72
C ARG A 93 -4.17 14.16 -11.12
N GLY A 94 -3.50 13.24 -10.39
CA GLY A 94 -2.24 13.53 -9.72
C GLY A 94 -2.36 14.58 -8.59
N GLY A 95 -3.52 14.64 -7.91
CA GLY A 95 -3.70 15.48 -6.73
C GLY A 95 -2.82 15.02 -5.59
N GLU A 96 -2.73 15.82 -4.53
CA GLU A 96 -1.95 15.47 -3.34
C GLU A 96 -2.86 14.91 -2.25
N LEU A 97 -2.34 13.97 -1.47
CA LEU A 97 -2.91 13.47 -0.23
C LEU A 97 -1.95 13.77 0.93
N PRO A 98 -2.46 13.92 2.17
CA PRO A 98 -1.60 14.04 3.33
C PRO A 98 -0.71 12.80 3.50
N GLU A 99 0.33 12.90 4.30
CA GLU A 99 1.31 11.81 4.51
C GLU A 99 0.67 10.54 5.08
N LYS A 100 -0.30 10.70 5.98
CA LYS A 100 -1.06 9.60 6.59
C LYS A 100 -2.56 9.79 6.38
N PRO A 101 -3.07 9.55 5.15
CA PRO A 101 -4.49 9.71 4.88
C PRO A 101 -5.28 8.55 5.49
N ILE A 102 -6.50 8.85 5.94
CA ILE A 102 -7.45 7.85 6.44
C ILE A 102 -8.86 8.22 6.03
N ILE A 103 -9.68 7.23 5.70
CA ILE A 103 -11.12 7.41 5.50
C ILE A 103 -11.84 6.87 6.72
N LEU A 104 -12.79 7.66 7.24
CA LEU A 104 -13.76 7.22 8.24
C LEU A 104 -15.12 7.10 7.56
N SER A 105 -15.72 5.93 7.63
CA SER A 105 -17.06 5.65 7.12
C SER A 105 -18.02 5.44 8.30
N PHE A 106 -19.20 6.02 8.18
CA PHE A 106 -20.28 5.87 9.15
C PHE A 106 -21.50 5.37 8.40
N ASP A 107 -21.75 4.07 8.53
CA ASP A 107 -22.76 3.38 7.74
C ASP A 107 -24.16 3.53 8.35
N ASP A 108 -25.21 3.26 7.53
CA ASP A 108 -26.62 3.27 7.90
C ASP A 108 -27.22 4.65 8.27
N GLY A 109 -26.43 5.70 8.42
CA GLY A 109 -26.93 7.05 8.67
C GLY A 109 -27.83 7.17 9.90
N THR A 110 -27.51 6.41 10.97
CA THR A 110 -28.32 6.37 12.19
C THR A 110 -28.40 7.73 12.88
N TYR A 111 -29.54 8.01 13.55
CA TYR A 111 -29.75 9.28 14.28
C TYR A 111 -28.67 9.55 15.32
N ASN A 112 -28.04 8.50 15.85
CA ASN A 112 -26.98 8.53 16.84
C ASN A 112 -25.76 9.34 16.39
N TYR A 113 -25.45 9.38 15.10
CA TYR A 113 -24.34 10.18 14.58
C TYR A 113 -24.53 11.68 14.78
N ARG A 114 -25.77 12.15 14.66
CA ARG A 114 -26.07 13.55 14.93
C ARG A 114 -25.85 13.91 16.40
N GLU A 115 -26.13 12.97 17.29
CA GLU A 115 -26.04 13.21 18.73
C GLU A 115 -24.60 13.05 19.26
N TYR A 116 -23.87 12.06 18.77
CA TYR A 116 -22.58 11.67 19.35
C TYR A 116 -21.36 11.95 18.49
N LEU A 117 -21.49 11.96 17.16
CA LEU A 117 -20.38 12.20 16.26
C LEU A 117 -20.21 13.70 15.93
N LEU A 118 -21.29 14.41 15.57
CA LEU A 118 -21.18 15.80 15.15
C LEU A 118 -20.65 16.78 16.23
N PRO A 119 -20.84 16.55 17.54
CA PRO A 119 -20.25 17.42 18.55
C PRO A 119 -18.74 17.22 18.77
N LEU A 120 -18.17 16.16 18.27
CA LEU A 120 -16.73 15.87 18.45
C LEU A 120 -15.88 16.81 17.58
N PRO A 121 -14.72 17.27 18.08
CA PRO A 121 -13.85 18.21 17.39
C PRO A 121 -13.11 17.63 16.18
#